data_d1a50f1d01e7711060bf8a6fa0aa0015
#
_entry.id   d1a50f1d01e7711060bf8a6fa0aa0015
#
_cell.length_a   1.000
_cell.length_b   1.000
_cell.length_c   1.000
_cell.angle_alpha   90.00
_cell.angle_beta   90.00
_cell.angle_gamma   90.00
#
_symmetry.space_group_name_H-M   'P 1'
#
loop_
_entity.id
_entity.type
_entity.pdbx_description
1 polymer ?
#
loop_
_entity_poly.entity_id
_entity_poly.type
_entity_poly.pdbx_seq_one_letter_code
_entity_poly.pdbx_strand_id
1 'polypeptide(L)'
;TYKDMLGVKISDPLDQIDHGVKVVFIELPNTKIELLEPLGENSPIENFLEKNKKGGIHHICFEVEEINSAILSLKKDGATILGDGKAKIGAHGKPVIFLHPKDFNGTLIELEEV
;
A
#
# COMPACT_ATOMS: atom_id res chain seq x y z
N THR A 1 17.24 4.35 11.55
CA THR A 1 16.71 5.56 12.21
C THR A 1 15.54 5.21 13.13
N TYR A 2 14.44 4.65 12.64
CA TYR A 2 13.26 4.32 13.48
C TYR A 2 13.58 3.37 14.63
N LYS A 3 14.33 2.29 14.36
CA LYS A 3 14.75 1.32 15.36
C LYS A 3 15.57 1.99 16.48
N ASP A 4 16.57 2.80 16.08
CA ASP A 4 17.52 3.37 17.02
C ASP A 4 16.94 4.55 17.82
N MET A 5 16.06 5.34 17.17
CA MET A 5 15.47 6.53 17.81
C MET A 5 14.17 6.25 18.56
N LEU A 6 13.37 5.28 18.11
CA LEU A 6 12.05 5.00 18.67
C LEU A 6 11.96 3.63 19.36
N GLY A 7 13.00 2.79 19.23
CA GLY A 7 13.00 1.45 19.84
C GLY A 7 11.98 0.47 19.27
N VAL A 8 11.42 0.78 18.09
CA VAL A 8 10.39 -0.05 17.46
C VAL A 8 10.98 -1.29 16.77
N LYS A 9 10.18 -2.34 16.69
CA LYS A 9 10.54 -3.56 15.96
C LYS A 9 10.41 -3.33 14.46
N ILE A 10 11.45 -3.69 13.73
CA ILE A 10 11.52 -3.54 12.26
C ILE A 10 11.74 -4.91 11.65
N SER A 11 11.00 -5.22 10.58
CA SER A 11 11.19 -6.45 9.80
C SER A 11 12.48 -6.42 8.98
N ASP A 12 12.90 -7.58 8.50
CA ASP A 12 13.93 -7.65 7.46
C ASP A 12 13.41 -7.04 6.15
N PRO A 13 14.27 -6.44 5.32
CA PRO A 13 13.90 -5.96 4.00
C PRO A 13 13.38 -7.09 3.11
N LEU A 14 12.28 -6.83 2.40
CA LEU A 14 11.68 -7.76 1.46
C LEU A 14 11.56 -7.13 0.08
N ASP A 15 12.09 -7.80 -0.95
CA ASP A 15 11.96 -7.38 -2.33
C ASP A 15 10.63 -7.87 -2.91
N GLN A 16 9.76 -6.92 -3.23
CA GLN A 16 8.48 -7.14 -3.92
C GLN A 16 8.68 -6.86 -5.42
N ILE A 17 9.24 -7.83 -6.14
CA ILE A 17 9.63 -7.68 -7.54
C ILE A 17 8.42 -7.34 -8.42
N ASP A 18 7.29 -8.03 -8.21
CA ASP A 18 6.05 -7.82 -8.98
C ASP A 18 5.41 -6.44 -8.73
N HIS A 19 5.73 -5.81 -7.60
CA HIS A 19 5.28 -4.47 -7.24
C HIS A 19 6.34 -3.38 -7.46
N GLY A 20 7.56 -3.77 -7.84
CA GLY A 20 8.67 -2.84 -8.11
C GLY A 20 9.10 -2.03 -6.89
N VAL A 21 9.00 -2.58 -5.71
CA VAL A 21 9.37 -1.93 -4.44
C VAL A 21 10.10 -2.88 -3.50
N LYS A 22 11.00 -2.32 -2.69
CA LYS A 22 11.53 -2.96 -1.50
C LYS A 22 10.78 -2.43 -0.29
N VAL A 23 10.36 -3.32 0.59
CA VAL A 23 9.54 -2.97 1.76
C VAL A 23 10.21 -3.36 3.06
N VAL A 24 9.96 -2.57 4.10
CA VAL A 24 10.28 -2.86 5.50
C VAL A 24 9.07 -2.48 6.34
N PHE A 25 8.66 -3.34 7.24
CA PHE A 25 7.56 -3.08 8.16
C PHE A 25 8.04 -2.68 9.54
N ILE A 26 7.43 -1.63 10.09
CA ILE A 26 7.50 -1.27 11.50
C ILE A 26 6.25 -1.81 12.17
N GLU A 27 6.44 -2.78 13.08
CA GLU A 27 5.35 -3.42 13.80
C GLU A 27 4.97 -2.60 15.04
N LEU A 28 3.73 -2.18 15.11
CA LEU A 28 3.14 -1.48 16.26
C LEU A 28 1.93 -2.26 16.79
N PRO A 29 1.52 -2.07 18.05
CA PRO A 29 0.41 -2.86 18.64
C PRO A 29 -0.92 -2.74 17.92
N ASN A 30 -1.17 -1.61 17.25
CA ASN A 30 -2.45 -1.28 16.63
C ASN A 30 -2.36 -0.98 15.13
N THR A 31 -1.17 -1.04 14.55
CA THR A 31 -0.96 -0.77 13.12
C THR A 31 0.41 -1.24 12.66
N LYS A 32 0.65 -1.17 11.36
CA LYS A 32 1.98 -1.32 10.75
C LYS A 32 2.29 -0.09 9.92
N ILE A 33 3.54 0.33 9.92
CA ILE A 33 4.03 1.33 8.97
C ILE A 33 4.90 0.60 7.96
N GLU A 34 4.53 0.71 6.69
CA GLU A 34 5.29 0.17 5.58
C GLU A 34 6.22 1.24 5.02
N LEU A 35 7.51 1.00 5.07
CA LEU A 35 8.52 1.84 4.43
C LEU A 35 8.83 1.28 3.06
N LEU A 36 8.70 2.11 2.04
CA LEU A 36 8.90 1.72 0.65
C LEU A 36 10.10 2.45 0.04
N GLU A 37 10.90 1.71 -0.74
CA GLU A 37 11.84 2.32 -1.68
C GLU A 37 11.67 1.68 -3.07
N PRO A 38 12.00 2.41 -4.16
CA PRO A 38 11.93 1.85 -5.51
C PRO A 38 12.86 0.65 -5.68
N LEU A 39 12.38 -0.38 -6.35
CA LEU A 39 13.16 -1.56 -6.73
C LEU A 39 13.15 -1.71 -8.26
N GLY A 40 14.34 -1.71 -8.85
CA GLY A 40 14.49 -1.80 -10.30
C GLY A 40 14.13 -0.50 -11.02
N GLU A 41 14.02 -0.60 -12.34
CA GLU A 41 13.63 0.50 -13.21
C GLU A 41 12.10 0.59 -13.33
N ASN A 42 11.56 1.81 -13.47
CA ASN A 42 10.13 2.08 -13.62
C ASN A 42 9.28 1.62 -12.43
N SER A 43 9.78 1.80 -11.22
CA SER A 43 8.99 1.55 -10.01
C SER A 43 7.73 2.42 -9.97
N PRO A 44 6.55 1.87 -9.58
CA PRO A 44 5.31 2.63 -9.53
C PRO A 44 5.34 3.81 -8.54
N ILE A 45 6.28 3.82 -7.58
CA ILE A 45 6.42 4.93 -6.63
C ILE A 45 7.39 6.03 -7.09
N GLU A 46 8.05 5.89 -8.25
CA GLU A 46 8.98 6.92 -8.75
C GLU A 46 8.29 8.26 -8.96
N ASN A 47 7.14 8.29 -9.62
CA ASN A 47 6.37 9.52 -9.85
C ASN A 47 5.95 10.21 -8.53
N PHE A 48 5.65 9.42 -7.50
CA PHE A 48 5.36 9.96 -6.18
C PHE A 48 6.60 10.63 -5.57
N LEU A 49 7.75 9.97 -5.65
CA LEU A 49 9.02 10.49 -5.09
C LEU A 49 9.55 11.70 -5.87
N GLU A 50 9.32 11.76 -7.18
CA GLU A 50 9.66 12.96 -7.98
C GLU A 50 8.93 14.21 -7.47
N LYS A 51 7.67 14.06 -7.11
CA LYS A 51 6.83 15.14 -6.55
C LYS A 51 7.09 15.37 -5.06
N ASN A 52 7.54 14.34 -4.35
CA ASN A 52 7.75 14.33 -2.90
C ASN A 52 9.19 13.92 -2.57
N LYS A 53 10.15 14.78 -2.92
CA LYS A 53 11.59 14.48 -2.80
C LYS A 53 12.07 14.16 -1.38
N LYS A 54 11.32 14.58 -0.38
CA LYS A 54 11.59 14.27 1.04
C LYS A 54 10.84 13.03 1.54
N GLY A 55 10.15 12.33 0.65
CA GLY A 55 9.22 11.26 0.99
C GLY A 55 7.86 11.79 1.44
N GLY A 56 7.03 10.91 1.93
CA GLY A 56 5.69 11.22 2.42
C GLY A 56 4.82 9.99 2.52
N ILE A 57 3.57 10.16 2.90
CA ILE A 57 2.58 9.08 2.93
C ILE A 57 2.14 8.80 1.49
N HIS A 58 2.41 7.58 1.02
CA HIS A 58 2.03 7.12 -0.32
C HIS A 58 0.60 6.58 -0.34
N HIS A 59 0.25 5.73 0.60
CA HIS A 59 -1.07 5.12 0.70
C HIS A 59 -1.43 4.81 2.15
N ILE A 60 -2.73 4.52 2.35
CA ILE A 60 -3.26 3.97 3.60
C ILE A 60 -3.96 2.66 3.25
N CYS A 61 -3.65 1.58 3.98
CA CYS A 61 -4.28 0.28 3.82
C CYS A 61 -5.33 0.06 4.91
N PHE A 62 -6.51 -0.41 4.49
CA PHE A 62 -7.58 -0.86 5.38
C PHE A 62 -7.81 -2.36 5.19
N GLU A 63 -7.98 -3.08 6.28
CA GLU A 63 -8.35 -4.49 6.24
C GLU A 63 -9.85 -4.66 6.02
N VAL A 64 -10.23 -5.63 5.19
CA VAL A 64 -11.62 -6.03 4.92
C VAL A 64 -11.77 -7.53 5.08
N GLU A 65 -12.95 -8.00 5.47
CA GLU A 65 -13.18 -9.44 5.69
C GLU A 65 -13.24 -10.23 4.38
N GLU A 66 -13.83 -9.63 3.32
CA GLU A 66 -13.99 -10.28 2.03
C GLU A 66 -13.86 -9.25 0.89
N ILE A 67 -12.80 -9.38 0.12
CA ILE A 67 -12.39 -8.38 -0.88
C ILE A 67 -13.39 -8.25 -2.04
N ASN A 68 -14.02 -9.36 -2.47
CA ASN A 68 -14.98 -9.30 -3.59
C ASN A 68 -16.27 -8.58 -3.20
N SER A 69 -16.74 -8.76 -1.98
CA SER A 69 -17.88 -8.01 -1.45
C SER A 69 -17.56 -6.52 -1.34
N ALA A 70 -16.35 -6.18 -0.88
CA ALA A 70 -15.89 -4.79 -0.84
C ALA A 70 -15.84 -4.17 -2.25
N ILE A 71 -15.31 -4.90 -3.25
CA ILE A 71 -15.28 -4.47 -4.66
C ILE A 71 -16.71 -4.18 -5.18
N LEU A 72 -17.66 -5.06 -4.91
CA LEU A 72 -19.05 -4.88 -5.37
C LEU A 72 -19.70 -3.65 -4.75
N SER A 73 -19.53 -3.46 -3.43
CA SER A 73 -20.05 -2.29 -2.71
C SER A 73 -19.45 -0.99 -3.24
N LEU A 74 -18.13 -0.94 -3.38
CA LEU A 74 -17.40 0.24 -3.86
C LEU A 74 -17.82 0.62 -5.29
N LYS A 75 -17.96 -0.35 -6.18
CA LYS A 75 -18.46 -0.10 -7.55
C LYS A 75 -19.87 0.47 -7.56
N LYS A 76 -20.75 -0.06 -6.71
CA LYS A 76 -22.13 0.46 -6.55
C LYS A 76 -22.12 1.91 -6.06
N ASP A 77 -21.20 2.25 -5.16
CA ASP A 77 -21.07 3.60 -4.60
C ASP A 77 -20.27 4.55 -5.51
N GLY A 78 -19.81 4.08 -6.67
CA GLY A 78 -19.14 4.88 -7.70
C GLY A 78 -17.65 5.09 -7.47
N ALA A 79 -17.02 4.34 -6.57
CA ALA A 79 -15.58 4.41 -6.35
C ALA A 79 -14.79 3.85 -7.54
N THR A 80 -13.66 4.46 -7.83
CA THR A 80 -12.76 4.07 -8.91
C THR A 80 -11.71 3.09 -8.41
N ILE A 81 -11.83 1.82 -8.79
CA ILE A 81 -10.82 0.79 -8.51
C ILE A 81 -9.76 0.83 -9.60
N LEU A 82 -8.49 0.88 -9.21
CA LEU A 82 -7.36 0.91 -10.14
C LEU A 82 -7.13 -0.46 -10.80
N GLY A 83 -6.45 -0.44 -11.96
CA GLY A 83 -6.16 -1.64 -12.73
C GLY A 83 -7.40 -2.20 -13.44
N ASP A 84 -7.53 -3.52 -13.47
CA ASP A 84 -8.65 -4.22 -14.11
C ASP A 84 -9.88 -4.40 -13.20
N GLY A 85 -9.84 -3.82 -12.00
CA GLY A 85 -10.93 -3.90 -11.02
C GLY A 85 -11.05 -5.26 -10.32
N LYS A 86 -9.99 -6.05 -10.36
CA LYS A 86 -9.88 -7.35 -9.70
C LYS A 86 -8.82 -7.32 -8.61
N ALA A 87 -9.02 -8.12 -7.57
CA ALA A 87 -8.00 -8.29 -6.53
C ALA A 87 -6.75 -8.97 -7.07
N LYS A 88 -5.60 -8.55 -6.57
CA LYS A 88 -4.27 -9.14 -6.82
C LYS A 88 -3.60 -9.47 -5.50
N ILE A 89 -2.57 -10.31 -5.53
CA ILE A 89 -1.85 -10.66 -4.29
C ILE A 89 -0.89 -9.55 -3.92
N GLY A 90 -1.03 -9.03 -2.70
CA GLY A 90 -0.20 -7.97 -2.13
C GLY A 90 1.00 -8.48 -1.34
N ALA A 91 1.65 -7.56 -0.62
CA ALA A 91 2.90 -7.80 0.13
C ALA A 91 2.80 -8.88 1.21
N HIS A 92 1.63 -9.07 1.80
CA HIS A 92 1.36 -10.09 2.83
C HIS A 92 0.87 -11.43 2.25
N GLY A 93 0.86 -11.60 0.92
CA GLY A 93 0.33 -12.80 0.27
C GLY A 93 -1.19 -12.89 0.29
N LYS A 94 -1.88 -11.78 0.54
CA LYS A 94 -3.34 -11.65 0.64
C LYS A 94 -3.90 -10.87 -0.55
N PRO A 95 -5.19 -11.06 -0.90
CA PRO A 95 -5.85 -10.26 -1.93
C PRO A 95 -5.91 -8.78 -1.57
N VAL A 96 -5.52 -7.92 -2.51
CA VAL A 96 -5.58 -6.46 -2.36
C VAL A 96 -6.20 -5.80 -3.59
N ILE A 97 -6.78 -4.61 -3.37
CA ILE A 97 -7.16 -3.66 -4.42
C ILE A 97 -6.70 -2.26 -4.04
N PHE A 98 -6.55 -1.41 -5.04
CA PHE A 98 -6.25 0.00 -4.86
C PHE A 98 -7.39 0.88 -5.38
N LEU A 99 -7.73 1.93 -4.64
CA LEU A 99 -8.74 2.90 -4.98
C LEU A 99 -8.09 4.23 -5.38
N HIS A 100 -8.64 4.85 -6.43
CA HIS A 100 -8.05 6.04 -7.01
C HIS A 100 -8.07 7.23 -6.03
N PRO A 101 -6.96 7.97 -5.89
CA PRO A 101 -6.85 9.11 -4.98
C PRO A 101 -7.90 10.21 -5.17
N LYS A 102 -8.46 10.37 -6.38
CA LYS A 102 -9.51 11.37 -6.66
C LYS A 102 -10.76 11.21 -5.80
N ASP A 103 -11.06 9.98 -5.37
CA ASP A 103 -12.25 9.66 -4.58
C ASP A 103 -11.98 9.79 -3.07
N PHE A 104 -10.71 9.97 -2.67
CA PHE A 104 -10.24 9.97 -1.28
C PHE A 104 -9.31 11.16 -0.96
N ASN A 105 -9.69 12.35 -1.40
CA ASN A 105 -8.98 13.61 -1.09
C ASN A 105 -7.48 13.59 -1.45
N GLY A 106 -7.10 12.90 -2.52
CA GLY A 106 -5.73 12.80 -3.00
C GLY A 106 -4.88 11.71 -2.37
N THR A 107 -5.48 10.85 -1.52
CA THR A 107 -4.78 9.73 -0.88
C THR A 107 -5.09 8.42 -1.63
N LEU A 108 -4.05 7.67 -2.00
CA LEU A 108 -4.20 6.30 -2.51
C LEU A 108 -4.68 5.41 -1.36
N ILE A 109 -5.73 4.65 -1.59
CA ILE A 109 -6.27 3.71 -0.60
C ILE A 109 -6.03 2.28 -1.10
N GLU A 110 -5.51 1.45 -0.22
CA GLU A 110 -5.40 0.01 -0.39
C GLU A 110 -6.43 -0.68 0.49
N LEU A 111 -7.09 -1.71 -0.03
CA LEU A 111 -7.85 -2.66 0.79
C LEU A 111 -7.17 -4.01 0.71
N GLU A 112 -6.94 -4.63 1.85
CA GLU A 112 -6.36 -5.97 2.00
C GLU A 112 -7.36 -6.89 2.71
N GLU A 113 -7.55 -8.10 2.17
CA GLU A 113 -8.37 -9.11 2.84
C GLU A 113 -7.66 -9.65 4.09
N VAL A 114 -8.36 -9.82 5.20
CA VAL A 114 -7.82 -10.37 6.46
C VAL A 114 -7.46 -11.86 6.40
#